data_aab1d663a935c797801d0a80056834aa
#
_entry.id   aab1d663a935c797801d0a80056834aa
#
_cell.length_a   1.000
_cell.length_b   1.000
_cell.length_c   1.000
_cell.angle_alpha   90.00
_cell.angle_beta   90.00
_cell.angle_gamma   90.00
#
_symmetry.space_group_name_H-M   'P 1'
#
loop_
_entity.id
_entity.type
_entity.pdbx_description
1 polymer ?
#
loop_
_entity_poly.entity_id
_entity_poly.type
_entity_poly.pdbx_seq_one_letter_code
_entity_poly.pdbx_strand_id
1 'polypeptide(L)'
;MFSLPVRSILGRHRLVTATPATSVSQAAELMARRQVGAVVVVEDEHLVGIFSERDAVFRVVACGLEPATTPLAAVMTPAPVTIGPERTFGHAMSLMQAHGCRHLPVVENGRPIGIVSARNALDPELEDFVCEERRRRQFLAR
;
A
#
# COMPACT_ATOMS: atom_id res chain seq x y z
N MET A 1 8.57 -16.12 4.16
CA MET A 1 7.99 -14.80 3.80
C MET A 1 6.49 -14.76 4.02
N PHE A 2 5.72 -15.68 3.40
CA PHE A 2 4.25 -15.63 3.45
C PHE A 2 3.63 -15.86 4.84
N SER A 3 4.36 -16.45 5.76
CA SER A 3 3.95 -16.63 7.15
C SER A 3 4.26 -15.44 8.07
N LEU A 4 5.00 -14.44 7.56
CA LEU A 4 5.32 -13.24 8.34
C LEU A 4 4.09 -12.37 8.50
N PRO A 5 3.91 -11.70 9.66
CA PRO A 5 2.87 -10.70 9.81
C PRO A 5 3.16 -9.50 8.91
N VAL A 6 2.10 -8.89 8.40
CA VAL A 6 2.19 -7.71 7.54
C VAL A 6 2.98 -6.58 8.21
N ARG A 7 2.87 -6.42 9.52
CA ARG A 7 3.65 -5.46 10.31
C ARG A 7 5.15 -5.54 10.02
N SER A 8 5.69 -6.75 9.90
CA SER A 8 7.12 -6.99 9.62
C SER A 8 7.53 -6.56 8.21
N ILE A 9 6.57 -6.54 7.28
CA ILE A 9 6.81 -6.22 5.87
C ILE A 9 6.75 -4.72 5.63
N LEU A 10 5.97 -3.99 6.41
CA LEU A 10 5.89 -2.53 6.30
C LEU A 10 7.25 -1.86 6.51
N GLY A 11 8.11 -2.47 7.31
CA GLY A 11 9.46 -2.01 7.52
C GLY A 11 9.54 -0.58 8.06
N ARG A 12 10.55 0.16 7.58
CA ARG A 12 10.79 1.56 7.94
C ARG A 12 10.15 2.56 6.98
N HIS A 13 9.39 2.09 6.01
CA HIS A 13 8.75 2.97 5.04
C HIS A 13 7.67 3.79 5.72
N ARG A 14 7.78 5.11 5.53
CA ARG A 14 6.74 6.02 6.04
C ARG A 14 5.48 5.87 5.21
N LEU A 15 4.36 5.89 5.89
CA LEU A 15 3.07 5.97 5.25
C LEU A 15 2.97 7.26 4.41
N VAL A 16 2.61 7.10 3.15
CA VAL A 16 2.40 8.22 2.23
C VAL A 16 0.90 8.48 2.13
N THR A 17 0.48 9.65 2.57
CA THR A 17 -0.93 10.04 2.64
C THR A 17 -1.24 11.23 1.76
N ALA A 18 -2.49 11.33 1.34
CA ALA A 18 -3.06 12.49 0.68
C ALA A 18 -4.47 12.72 1.21
N THR A 19 -5.08 13.82 0.84
CA THR A 19 -6.45 14.14 1.19
C THR A 19 -7.37 14.00 -0.03
N PRO A 20 -8.70 13.90 0.16
CA PRO A 20 -9.64 13.85 -0.97
C PRO A 20 -9.52 15.04 -1.94
N ALA A 21 -9.13 16.21 -1.44
CA ALA A 21 -8.97 17.42 -2.25
C ALA A 21 -7.62 17.53 -2.97
N THR A 22 -6.65 16.69 -2.62
CA THR A 22 -5.35 16.63 -3.30
C THR A 22 -5.55 16.36 -4.79
N SER A 23 -4.90 17.13 -5.67
CA SER A 23 -5.00 16.89 -7.10
C SER A 23 -4.23 15.62 -7.51
N VAL A 24 -4.63 15.02 -8.63
CA VAL A 24 -3.90 13.88 -9.20
C VAL A 24 -2.43 14.24 -9.45
N SER A 25 -2.15 15.45 -9.97
CA SER A 25 -0.77 15.91 -10.20
C SER A 25 0.05 15.92 -8.92
N GLN A 26 -0.51 16.46 -7.83
CA GLN A 26 0.17 16.50 -6.52
C GLN A 26 0.42 15.08 -5.99
N ALA A 27 -0.56 14.19 -6.11
CA ALA A 27 -0.42 12.80 -5.70
C ALA A 27 0.65 12.08 -6.53
N ALA A 28 0.64 12.27 -7.85
CA ALA A 28 1.62 11.67 -8.76
C ALA A 28 3.05 12.14 -8.45
N GLU A 29 3.25 13.44 -8.19
CA GLU A 29 4.55 13.98 -7.77
C GLU A 29 5.03 13.36 -6.46
N LEU A 30 4.12 13.22 -5.49
CA LEU A 30 4.41 12.59 -4.21
C LEU A 30 4.81 11.14 -4.38
N MET A 31 4.07 10.38 -5.20
CA MET A 31 4.35 8.97 -5.50
C MET A 31 5.72 8.82 -6.17
N ALA A 32 6.02 9.67 -7.15
CA ALA A 32 7.31 9.65 -7.86
C ALA A 32 8.47 9.97 -6.92
N ARG A 33 8.31 10.98 -6.07
CA ARG A 33 9.32 11.42 -5.11
C ARG A 33 9.61 10.35 -4.05
N ARG A 34 8.58 9.67 -3.58
CA ARG A 34 8.66 8.61 -2.57
C ARG A 34 8.89 7.22 -3.16
N GLN A 35 8.85 7.09 -4.48
CA GLN A 35 8.99 5.81 -5.20
C GLN A 35 7.98 4.76 -4.73
N VAL A 36 6.73 5.15 -4.58
CA VAL A 36 5.63 4.28 -4.19
C VAL A 36 4.57 4.22 -5.29
N GLY A 37 3.90 3.07 -5.42
CA GLY A 37 2.87 2.84 -6.43
C GLY A 37 1.47 3.23 -6.00
N ALA A 38 1.28 3.67 -4.76
CA ALA A 38 -0.03 4.07 -4.23
C ALA A 38 0.12 5.01 -3.05
N VAL A 39 -0.92 5.80 -2.82
CA VAL A 39 -1.08 6.64 -1.63
C VAL A 39 -2.40 6.33 -0.96
N VAL A 40 -2.45 6.36 0.36
CA VAL A 40 -3.72 6.30 1.08
C VAL A 40 -4.33 7.70 1.16
N VAL A 41 -5.63 7.75 0.95
CA VAL A 41 -6.40 8.99 1.05
C VAL A 41 -7.07 9.01 2.42
N VAL A 42 -6.76 10.04 3.20
CA VAL A 42 -7.23 10.17 4.58
C VAL A 42 -8.00 11.46 4.79
N GLU A 43 -8.99 11.39 5.67
CA GLU A 43 -9.78 12.51 6.13
C GLU A 43 -9.98 12.36 7.62
N ASP A 44 -9.62 13.38 8.41
CA ASP A 44 -9.66 13.31 9.87
C ASP A 44 -8.94 12.08 10.44
N GLU A 45 -7.76 11.78 9.89
CA GLU A 45 -6.92 10.63 10.25
C GLU A 45 -7.52 9.25 9.90
N HIS A 46 -8.69 9.22 9.25
CA HIS A 46 -9.36 7.99 8.86
C HIS A 46 -9.16 7.71 7.37
N LEU A 47 -8.97 6.44 7.05
CA LEU A 47 -8.86 6.00 5.68
C LEU A 47 -10.20 6.17 4.95
N VAL A 48 -10.19 6.91 3.84
CA VAL A 48 -11.37 7.09 2.99
C VAL A 48 -11.18 6.54 1.58
N GLY A 49 -9.94 6.31 1.16
CA GLY A 49 -9.66 5.78 -0.18
C GLY A 49 -8.21 5.39 -0.37
N ILE A 50 -7.96 4.84 -1.55
CA ILE A 50 -6.60 4.58 -2.05
C ILE A 50 -6.51 5.04 -3.49
N PHE A 51 -5.38 5.62 -3.87
CA PHE A 51 -5.09 6.03 -5.23
C PHE A 51 -3.77 5.40 -5.66
N SER A 52 -3.80 4.66 -6.77
CA SER A 52 -2.65 3.93 -7.28
C SER A 52 -2.21 4.43 -8.66
N GLU A 53 -1.01 4.03 -9.09
CA GLU A 53 -0.53 4.29 -10.45
C GLU A 53 -1.47 3.71 -11.51
N ARG A 54 -2.13 2.59 -11.22
CA ARG A 54 -3.17 2.03 -12.10
C ARG A 54 -4.36 2.98 -12.24
N ASP A 55 -4.82 3.58 -11.14
CA ASP A 55 -5.88 4.59 -11.16
C ASP A 55 -5.50 5.81 -12.00
N ALA A 56 -4.24 6.25 -11.90
CA ALA A 56 -3.71 7.35 -12.70
C ALA A 56 -3.81 7.05 -14.20
N VAL A 57 -3.47 5.84 -14.62
CA VAL A 57 -3.54 5.44 -16.02
C VAL A 57 -4.97 5.21 -16.48
N PHE A 58 -5.73 4.38 -15.77
CA PHE A 58 -7.05 3.94 -16.26
C PHE A 58 -8.19 4.92 -15.97
N ARG A 59 -8.11 5.67 -14.90
CA ARG A 59 -9.18 6.59 -14.48
C ARG A 59 -8.90 8.05 -14.80
N VAL A 60 -7.65 8.42 -15.03
CA VAL A 60 -7.27 9.80 -15.34
C VAL A 60 -6.82 9.91 -16.80
N VAL A 61 -5.71 9.29 -17.17
CA VAL A 61 -5.14 9.42 -18.53
C VAL A 61 -6.10 8.84 -19.56
N ALA A 62 -6.56 7.61 -19.37
CA ALA A 62 -7.46 6.94 -20.33
C ALA A 62 -8.82 7.63 -20.44
N CYS A 63 -9.27 8.32 -19.42
CA CYS A 63 -10.54 9.08 -19.41
C CYS A 63 -10.39 10.53 -19.85
N GLY A 64 -9.19 10.98 -20.21
CA GLY A 64 -8.94 12.34 -20.68
C GLY A 64 -9.11 13.42 -19.61
N LEU A 65 -8.99 13.07 -18.32
CA LEU A 65 -9.10 14.03 -17.24
C LEU A 65 -7.82 14.82 -17.06
N GLU A 66 -7.97 16.09 -16.64
CA GLU A 66 -6.82 16.97 -16.38
C GLU A 66 -6.25 16.68 -14.97
N PRO A 67 -5.01 16.19 -14.85
CA PRO A 67 -4.44 15.84 -13.56
C PRO A 67 -4.33 17.00 -12.58
N ALA A 68 -4.06 18.20 -13.09
CA ALA A 68 -3.86 19.38 -12.24
C ALA A 68 -5.13 19.86 -11.54
N THR A 69 -6.31 19.53 -12.09
CA THR A 69 -7.60 20.01 -11.58
C THR A 69 -8.52 18.89 -11.10
N THR A 70 -8.13 17.63 -11.28
CA THR A 70 -8.93 16.50 -10.82
C THR A 70 -8.54 16.14 -9.38
N PRO A 71 -9.47 16.22 -8.41
CA PRO A 71 -9.20 15.80 -7.04
C PRO A 71 -9.20 14.28 -6.92
N LEU A 72 -8.44 13.75 -5.97
CA LEU A 72 -8.40 12.31 -5.71
C LEU A 72 -9.76 11.72 -5.38
N ALA A 73 -10.63 12.48 -4.73
CA ALA A 73 -11.99 12.05 -4.42
C ALA A 73 -12.78 11.57 -5.65
N ALA A 74 -12.49 12.13 -6.83
CA ALA A 74 -13.18 11.79 -8.08
C ALA A 74 -12.68 10.50 -8.73
N VAL A 75 -11.45 10.07 -8.42
CA VAL A 75 -10.77 8.98 -9.14
C VAL A 75 -10.16 7.92 -8.23
N MET A 76 -10.14 8.11 -6.93
CA MET A 76 -9.69 7.11 -5.96
C MET A 76 -10.64 5.92 -5.90
N THR A 77 -10.16 4.80 -5.36
CA THR A 77 -11.01 3.71 -4.91
C THR A 77 -11.49 4.05 -3.50
N PRO A 78 -12.79 4.32 -3.31
CA PRO A 78 -13.34 4.62 -1.97
C PRO A 78 -13.48 3.34 -1.16
N ALA A 79 -13.42 3.46 0.16
CA ALA A 79 -13.58 2.34 1.10
C ALA A 79 -12.82 1.08 0.64
N PRO A 80 -11.49 1.16 0.45
CA PRO A 80 -10.72 0.05 -0.10
C PRO A 80 -10.70 -1.13 0.86
N VAL A 81 -10.43 -2.32 0.30
CA VAL A 81 -10.14 -3.50 1.11
C VAL A 81 -8.89 -3.24 1.94
N THR A 82 -8.95 -3.52 3.22
CA THR A 82 -7.86 -3.31 4.17
C THR A 82 -7.42 -4.62 4.81
N ILE A 83 -6.28 -4.59 5.50
CA ILE A 83 -5.77 -5.72 6.26
C ILE A 83 -5.22 -5.23 7.60
N GLY A 84 -5.36 -6.05 8.64
CA GLY A 84 -4.74 -5.78 9.93
C GLY A 84 -3.24 -6.12 9.93
N PRO A 85 -2.42 -5.45 10.76
CA PRO A 85 -0.97 -5.61 10.75
C PRO A 85 -0.51 -6.99 11.25
N GLU A 86 -1.33 -7.69 12.02
CA GLU A 86 -0.99 -9.01 12.56
C GLU A 86 -1.38 -10.17 11.63
N ARG A 87 -2.07 -9.88 10.52
CA ARG A 87 -2.35 -10.86 9.49
C ARG A 87 -1.09 -11.19 8.70
N THR A 88 -1.04 -12.39 8.13
CA THR A 88 0.13 -12.83 7.37
C THR A 88 0.21 -12.17 5.99
N PHE A 89 1.41 -12.10 5.45
CA PHE A 89 1.62 -11.64 4.08
C PHE A 89 0.92 -12.55 3.06
N GLY A 90 0.89 -13.86 3.33
CA GLY A 90 0.13 -14.80 2.49
C GLY A 90 -1.35 -14.46 2.42
N HIS A 91 -1.95 -14.06 3.56
CA HIS A 91 -3.34 -13.60 3.59
C HIS A 91 -3.52 -12.31 2.78
N ALA A 92 -2.58 -11.37 2.89
CA ALA A 92 -2.59 -10.15 2.08
C ALA A 92 -2.58 -10.46 0.58
N MET A 93 -1.71 -11.38 0.14
CA MET A 93 -1.64 -11.80 -1.26
C MET A 93 -2.94 -12.45 -1.74
N SER A 94 -3.58 -13.25 -0.90
CA SER A 94 -4.89 -13.85 -1.22
C SER A 94 -5.98 -12.79 -1.37
N LEU A 95 -6.00 -11.78 -0.51
CA LEU A 95 -6.95 -10.67 -0.61
C LEU A 95 -6.72 -9.85 -1.89
N MET A 96 -5.46 -9.58 -2.24
CA MET A 96 -5.13 -8.87 -3.47
C MET A 96 -5.63 -9.63 -4.69
N GLN A 97 -5.42 -10.95 -4.73
CA GLN A 97 -5.91 -11.80 -5.82
C GLN A 97 -7.44 -11.81 -5.90
N ALA A 98 -8.09 -12.00 -4.76
CA ALA A 98 -9.56 -12.08 -4.69
C ALA A 98 -10.25 -10.79 -5.13
N HIS A 99 -9.63 -9.63 -4.83
CA HIS A 99 -10.21 -8.31 -5.13
C HIS A 99 -9.59 -7.62 -6.36
N GLY A 100 -8.65 -8.28 -7.04
CA GLY A 100 -8.02 -7.73 -8.25
C GLY A 100 -7.21 -6.46 -8.01
N CYS A 101 -6.63 -6.30 -6.83
CA CYS A 101 -5.79 -5.17 -6.48
C CYS A 101 -4.36 -5.61 -6.14
N ARG A 102 -3.42 -4.68 -6.15
CA ARG A 102 -2.01 -4.94 -5.87
C ARG A 102 -1.51 -4.21 -4.63
N HIS A 103 -2.38 -3.46 -3.98
CA HIS A 103 -2.07 -2.66 -2.80
C HIS A 103 -3.19 -2.81 -1.80
N LEU A 104 -2.86 -3.05 -0.54
CA LEU A 104 -3.80 -3.06 0.56
C LEU A 104 -3.35 -2.07 1.63
N PRO A 105 -4.20 -1.11 2.02
CA PRO A 105 -3.93 -0.33 3.20
C PRO A 105 -3.91 -1.22 4.44
N VAL A 106 -2.92 -1.02 5.28
CA VAL A 106 -2.81 -1.69 6.57
C VAL A 106 -3.37 -0.75 7.62
N VAL A 107 -4.39 -1.22 8.36
CA VAL A 107 -5.14 -0.40 9.30
C VAL A 107 -5.06 -1.01 10.69
N GLU A 108 -4.77 -0.18 11.68
CA GLU A 108 -4.75 -0.52 13.10
C GLU A 108 -5.56 0.52 13.86
N ASN A 109 -6.54 0.07 14.66
CA ASN A 109 -7.41 0.95 15.43
C ASN A 109 -8.09 2.04 14.58
N GLY A 110 -8.53 1.67 13.36
CA GLY A 110 -9.20 2.59 12.44
C GLY A 110 -8.28 3.54 11.68
N ARG A 111 -6.98 3.51 11.92
CA ARG A 111 -5.99 4.39 11.31
C ARG A 111 -5.07 3.63 10.36
N PRO A 112 -4.80 4.16 9.15
CA PRO A 112 -3.82 3.55 8.26
C PRO A 112 -2.40 3.71 8.84
N ILE A 113 -1.63 2.61 8.82
CA ILE A 113 -0.24 2.59 9.29
C ILE A 113 0.75 2.27 8.18
N GLY A 114 0.27 1.84 7.02
CA GLY A 114 1.12 1.51 5.89
C GLY A 114 0.32 0.97 4.73
N ILE A 115 1.03 0.59 3.67
CA ILE A 115 0.50 -0.12 2.52
C ILE A 115 1.35 -1.36 2.30
N VAL A 116 0.71 -2.51 2.18
CA VAL A 116 1.37 -3.72 1.70
C VAL A 116 1.05 -3.90 0.21
N SER A 117 2.06 -4.23 -0.58
CA SER A 117 1.90 -4.41 -2.02
C SER A 117 2.42 -5.76 -2.49
N ALA A 118 1.95 -6.20 -3.66
CA ALA A 118 2.46 -7.39 -4.31
C ALA A 118 3.96 -7.28 -4.63
N ARG A 119 4.47 -6.06 -4.84
CA ARG A 119 5.89 -5.79 -5.06
C ARG A 119 6.76 -6.19 -3.87
N ASN A 120 6.22 -6.20 -2.65
CA ASN A 120 6.95 -6.62 -1.45
C ASN A 120 7.47 -8.07 -1.56
N ALA A 121 6.82 -8.92 -2.36
CA ALA A 121 7.28 -10.29 -2.61
C ALA A 121 8.61 -10.34 -3.38
N LEU A 122 8.97 -9.27 -4.08
CA LEU A 122 10.16 -9.16 -4.91
C LEU A 122 11.22 -8.22 -4.30
N ASP A 123 10.99 -7.73 -3.08
CA ASP A 123 11.89 -6.80 -2.42
C ASP A 123 13.16 -7.53 -1.94
N PRO A 124 14.35 -7.16 -2.44
CA PRO A 124 15.60 -7.81 -2.01
C PRO A 124 15.90 -7.62 -0.53
N GLU A 125 15.60 -6.46 0.05
CA GLU A 125 15.80 -6.19 1.48
C GLU A 125 14.91 -7.10 2.34
N LEU A 126 13.70 -7.37 1.88
CA LEU A 126 12.80 -8.29 2.55
C LEU A 126 13.29 -9.72 2.46
N GLU A 127 13.85 -10.15 1.32
CA GLU A 127 14.47 -11.47 1.18
C GLU A 127 15.64 -11.65 2.14
N ASP A 128 16.51 -10.67 2.25
CA ASP A 128 17.64 -10.69 3.17
C ASP A 128 17.15 -10.79 4.62
N PHE A 129 16.15 -10.02 4.98
CA PHE A 129 15.53 -10.09 6.30
C PHE A 129 14.93 -11.47 6.60
N VAL A 130 14.23 -12.07 5.65
CA VAL A 130 13.64 -13.40 5.79
C VAL A 130 14.73 -14.46 5.94
N CYS A 131 15.81 -14.37 5.17
CA CYS A 131 16.95 -15.28 5.27
C CYS A 131 17.61 -15.17 6.64
N GLU A 132 17.79 -13.96 7.16
CA GLU A 132 18.37 -13.74 8.48
C GLU A 132 17.47 -14.29 9.60
N GLU A 133 16.16 -14.05 9.51
CA GLU A 133 15.19 -14.60 10.45
C GLU A 133 15.20 -16.15 10.47
N ARG A 134 15.27 -16.78 9.30
CA ARG A 134 15.38 -18.24 9.18
C ARG A 134 16.65 -18.77 9.83
N ARG A 135 17.78 -18.10 9.61
CA ARG A 135 19.04 -18.45 10.25
C ARG A 135 18.96 -18.36 11.76
N ARG A 136 18.38 -17.29 12.30
CA ARG A 136 18.16 -17.10 13.75
C ARG A 136 17.31 -18.21 14.33
N ARG A 137 16.20 -18.56 13.68
CA ARG A 137 15.32 -19.64 14.13
C ARG A 137 16.02 -21.00 14.13
N GLN A 138 16.81 -21.30 13.11
CA GLN A 138 17.60 -22.55 13.04
C GLN A 138 18.66 -22.60 14.14
N PHE A 139 19.23 -21.46 14.49
CA PHE A 139 20.24 -21.38 15.56
C PHE A 139 19.62 -21.58 16.94
N LEU A 140 18.42 -21.08 17.17
CA LEU A 140 17.68 -21.22 18.43
C LEU A 140 17.04 -22.61 18.59
N ALA A 141 16.83 -23.33 17.50
CA ALA A 141 16.26 -24.68 17.51
C ALA A 141 17.34 -25.78 17.74
N ARG A 142 18.63 -25.42 17.82
CA ARG A 142 19.73 -26.30 18.17
C ARG A 142 20.03 -26.25 19.65
#